data_a89c26121c127e8be62e9b914e07fecf
#
_entry.id   a89c26121c127e8be62e9b914e07fecf
#
_cell.length_a   1.000
_cell.length_b   1.000
_cell.length_c   1.000
_cell.angle_alpha   90.00
_cell.angle_beta   90.00
_cell.angle_gamma   90.00
#
_symmetry.space_group_name_H-M   'P 1'
#
loop_
_entity.id
_entity.type
_entity.pdbx_description
1 polymer ?
#
loop_
_entity_poly.entity_id
_entity_poly.type
_entity_poly.pdbx_seq_one_letter_code
_entity_poly.pdbx_strand_id
1 'polypeptide(L)'
;MQRFVDASIIGWYNYLYGDNAAANALIKKDNPEMSDALIAYSVDKMKAYGIVDSGDARTGGIGAMTDARMAGFFDKMARAGVAPPALDFRRAYSLRFVNKGVGIELRPKK
;
A
#
# COMPACT_ATOMS: atom_id res chain seq x y z
N MET A 1 2.97 -8.80 15.85
CA MET A 1 3.19 -7.94 14.67
C MET A 1 2.67 -8.56 13.37
N GLN A 2 3.03 -9.83 13.06
CA GLN A 2 2.59 -10.48 11.81
C GLN A 2 1.06 -10.48 11.64
N ARG A 3 0.30 -10.81 12.69
CA ARG A 3 -1.17 -10.80 12.63
C ARG A 3 -1.74 -9.42 12.28
N PHE A 4 -1.14 -8.37 12.81
CA PHE A 4 -1.56 -6.99 12.50
C PHE A 4 -1.30 -6.65 11.04
N VAL A 5 -0.12 -6.99 10.53
CA VAL A 5 0.24 -6.76 9.12
C VAL A 5 -0.68 -7.54 8.19
N ASP A 6 -0.90 -8.83 8.47
CA ASP A 6 -1.77 -9.68 7.65
C ASP A 6 -3.20 -9.15 7.62
N ALA A 7 -3.75 -8.75 8.77
CA ALA A 7 -5.08 -8.16 8.85
C ALA A 7 -5.18 -6.84 8.07
N SER A 8 -4.14 -6.01 8.13
CA SER A 8 -4.10 -4.76 7.37
C SER A 8 -4.04 -4.99 5.87
N ILE A 9 -3.28 -5.99 5.42
CA ILE A 9 -3.19 -6.37 4.00
C ILE A 9 -4.56 -6.86 3.49
N ILE A 10 -5.20 -7.77 4.23
CA ILE A 10 -6.53 -8.28 3.90
C ILE A 10 -7.55 -7.13 3.89
N GLY A 11 -7.45 -6.22 4.84
CA GLY A 11 -8.29 -5.03 4.89
C GLY A 11 -8.18 -4.16 3.65
N TRP A 12 -6.97 -3.97 3.11
CA TRP A 12 -6.75 -3.24 1.87
C TRP A 12 -7.38 -3.94 0.66
N TYR A 13 -7.27 -5.27 0.54
CA TYR A 13 -7.95 -6.01 -0.52
C TYR A 13 -9.46 -5.88 -0.43
N ASN A 14 -10.02 -6.01 0.78
CA ASN A 14 -11.45 -5.84 1.00
C ASN A 14 -11.91 -4.41 0.71
N TYR A 15 -11.10 -3.42 1.08
CA TYR A 15 -11.42 -2.01 0.80
C TYR A 15 -11.47 -1.72 -0.70
N LEU A 16 -10.49 -2.21 -1.46
CA LEU A 16 -10.41 -1.96 -2.90
C LEU A 16 -11.44 -2.78 -3.71
N TYR A 17 -11.66 -4.02 -3.33
CA TYR A 17 -12.40 -4.97 -4.16
C TYR A 17 -13.65 -5.55 -3.50
N GLY A 18 -13.85 -5.34 -2.22
CA GLY A 18 -15.01 -5.79 -1.47
C GLY A 18 -15.95 -4.64 -1.09
N ASP A 19 -16.79 -4.88 -0.09
CA ASP A 19 -17.71 -3.88 0.45
C ASP A 19 -16.94 -2.96 1.41
N ASN A 20 -16.76 -1.71 1.00
CA ASN A 20 -16.04 -0.70 1.77
C ASN A 20 -16.96 0.34 2.45
N ALA A 21 -18.27 0.11 2.47
CA ALA A 21 -19.25 1.09 2.97
C ALA A 21 -19.00 1.48 4.43
N ALA A 22 -18.72 0.50 5.30
CA ALA A 22 -18.46 0.75 6.73
C ALA A 22 -17.17 1.57 6.92
N ALA A 23 -16.11 1.25 6.20
CA ALA A 23 -14.85 1.99 6.24
C ALA A 23 -15.05 3.43 5.75
N ASN A 24 -15.78 3.62 4.67
CA ASN A 24 -16.08 4.94 4.12
C ASN A 24 -16.90 5.81 5.10
N ALA A 25 -17.83 5.20 5.83
CA ALA A 25 -18.60 5.89 6.87
C ALA A 25 -17.67 6.42 7.98
N LEU A 26 -16.69 5.61 8.41
CA LEU A 26 -15.69 6.03 9.40
C LEU A 26 -14.79 7.15 8.87
N ILE A 27 -14.36 7.08 7.63
CA ILE A 27 -13.57 8.13 6.99
C ILE A 27 -14.32 9.47 7.01
N LYS A 28 -15.59 9.47 6.64
CA LYS A 28 -16.43 10.69 6.65
C LYS A 28 -16.65 11.22 8.07
N LYS A 29 -16.78 10.34 9.05
CA LYS A 29 -16.91 10.71 10.45
C LYS A 29 -15.65 11.40 10.98
N ASP A 30 -14.49 10.85 10.66
CA ASP A 30 -13.19 11.37 11.13
C ASP A 30 -12.74 12.60 10.34
N ASN A 31 -13.14 12.69 9.07
CA ASN A 31 -12.84 13.83 8.21
C ASN A 31 -14.11 14.28 7.46
N PRO A 32 -14.87 15.24 8.04
CA PRO A 32 -16.13 15.71 7.43
C PRO A 32 -15.98 16.37 6.05
N GLU A 33 -14.77 16.74 5.65
CA GLU A 33 -14.52 17.30 4.30
C GLU A 33 -14.57 16.23 3.20
N MET A 34 -14.49 14.95 3.57
CA MET A 34 -14.59 13.85 2.61
C MET A 34 -16.04 13.61 2.23
N SER A 35 -16.33 13.65 0.93
CA SER A 35 -17.64 13.30 0.37
C SER A 35 -17.64 11.90 -0.21
N ASP A 36 -18.83 11.32 -0.38
CA ASP A 36 -18.95 10.02 -1.06
C ASP A 36 -18.36 10.04 -2.47
N ALA A 37 -18.59 11.14 -3.21
CA ALA A 37 -18.04 11.32 -4.56
C ALA A 37 -16.51 11.35 -4.55
N LEU A 38 -15.89 12.05 -3.60
CA LEU A 38 -14.44 12.14 -3.49
C LEU A 38 -13.83 10.78 -3.11
N ILE A 39 -14.46 10.06 -2.19
CA ILE A 39 -14.02 8.72 -1.79
C ILE A 39 -14.11 7.75 -2.98
N ALA A 40 -15.24 7.73 -3.69
CA ALA A 40 -15.41 6.86 -4.86
C ALA A 40 -14.38 7.18 -5.95
N TYR A 41 -14.14 8.46 -6.24
CA TYR A 41 -13.11 8.90 -7.17
C TYR A 41 -11.72 8.41 -6.74
N SER A 42 -11.39 8.54 -5.46
CA SER A 42 -10.10 8.11 -4.93
C SER A 42 -9.88 6.61 -5.07
N VAL A 43 -10.91 5.80 -4.75
CA VAL A 43 -10.85 4.34 -4.90
C VAL A 43 -10.66 3.95 -6.37
N ASP A 44 -11.42 4.56 -7.28
CA ASP A 44 -11.28 4.30 -8.71
C ASP A 44 -9.87 4.63 -9.22
N LYS A 45 -9.29 5.75 -8.77
CA LYS A 45 -7.93 6.13 -9.16
C LYS A 45 -6.87 5.21 -8.56
N MET A 46 -7.03 4.77 -7.32
CA MET A 46 -6.13 3.77 -6.72
C MET A 46 -6.09 2.48 -7.55
N LYS A 47 -7.25 2.02 -8.04
CA LYS A 47 -7.34 0.84 -8.92
C LYS A 47 -6.77 1.12 -10.31
N ALA A 48 -7.19 2.21 -10.94
CA ALA A 48 -6.81 2.53 -12.31
C ALA A 48 -5.30 2.71 -12.48
N TYR A 49 -4.65 3.35 -11.53
CA TYR A 49 -3.21 3.59 -11.56
C TYR A 49 -2.40 2.56 -10.79
N GLY A 50 -3.04 1.56 -10.19
CA GLY A 50 -2.36 0.51 -9.42
C GLY A 50 -1.52 1.06 -8.27
N ILE A 51 -2.02 2.08 -7.57
CA ILE A 51 -1.25 2.77 -6.52
C ILE A 51 -0.91 1.82 -5.37
N VAL A 52 -1.84 0.93 -5.01
CA VAL A 52 -1.71 0.05 -3.85
C VAL A 52 -1.23 -1.35 -4.23
N ASP A 53 -1.70 -1.90 -5.35
CA ASP A 53 -1.62 -3.33 -5.66
C ASP A 53 -0.95 -3.66 -6.99
N SER A 54 -0.07 -2.80 -7.48
CA SER A 54 0.70 -3.05 -8.70
C SER A 54 2.16 -3.42 -8.40
N GLY A 55 2.93 -3.70 -9.45
CA GLY A 55 4.34 -4.03 -9.35
C GLY A 55 4.59 -5.27 -8.49
N ASP A 56 5.47 -5.16 -7.52
CA ASP A 56 5.85 -6.27 -6.63
C ASP A 56 4.67 -6.81 -5.81
N ALA A 57 3.63 -6.00 -5.59
CA ALA A 57 2.42 -6.44 -4.89
C ALA A 57 1.63 -7.51 -5.64
N ARG A 58 1.81 -7.64 -6.95
CA ARG A 58 1.12 -8.66 -7.76
C ARG A 58 1.53 -10.08 -7.37
N THR A 59 2.73 -10.25 -6.91
CA THR A 59 3.27 -11.56 -6.49
C THR A 59 3.49 -11.66 -4.98
N GLY A 60 3.91 -10.57 -4.35
CA GLY A 60 4.20 -10.54 -2.92
C GLY A 60 3.01 -10.15 -2.03
N GLY A 61 1.90 -9.68 -2.64
CA GLY A 61 0.76 -9.14 -1.90
C GLY A 61 0.90 -7.65 -1.61
N ILE A 62 -0.19 -7.00 -1.24
CA ILE A 62 -0.20 -5.59 -0.86
C ILE A 62 0.81 -5.35 0.27
N GLY A 63 1.54 -4.25 0.20
CA GLY A 63 2.61 -3.93 1.14
C GLY A 63 3.96 -4.55 0.79
N ALA A 64 4.07 -5.23 -0.36
CA ALA A 64 5.32 -5.81 -0.81
C ALA A 64 6.43 -4.76 -0.93
N MET A 65 7.59 -5.11 -0.40
CA MET A 65 8.81 -4.31 -0.49
C MET A 65 9.97 -5.23 -0.86
N THR A 66 10.94 -4.70 -1.61
CA THR A 66 12.18 -5.43 -1.91
C THR A 66 13.38 -4.55 -1.59
N ASP A 67 14.51 -5.18 -1.26
CA ASP A 67 15.76 -4.45 -1.05
C ASP A 67 16.18 -3.67 -2.30
N ALA A 68 16.03 -4.27 -3.48
CA ALA A 68 16.35 -3.63 -4.74
C ALA A 68 15.52 -2.35 -4.97
N ARG A 69 14.21 -2.40 -4.68
CA ARG A 69 13.32 -1.26 -4.82
C ARG A 69 13.68 -0.15 -3.83
N MET A 70 13.95 -0.51 -2.58
CA MET A 70 14.35 0.46 -1.55
C MET A 70 15.70 1.11 -1.89
N ALA A 71 16.67 0.32 -2.36
CA ALA A 71 17.97 0.84 -2.78
C ALA A 71 17.84 1.80 -3.97
N GLY A 72 17.05 1.44 -4.99
CA GLY A 72 16.81 2.29 -6.16
C GLY A 72 16.11 3.59 -5.80
N PHE A 73 15.14 3.53 -4.92
CA PHE A 73 14.45 4.73 -4.41
C PHE A 73 15.42 5.64 -3.65
N PHE A 74 16.20 5.07 -2.74
CA PHE A 74 17.20 5.83 -1.97
C PHE A 74 18.21 6.51 -2.88
N ASP A 75 18.73 5.81 -3.88
CA ASP A 75 19.68 6.38 -4.85
C ASP A 75 19.10 7.61 -5.56
N LYS A 76 17.85 7.53 -5.99
CA LYS A 76 17.16 8.67 -6.61
C LYS A 76 16.99 9.84 -5.65
N MET A 77 16.62 9.56 -4.40
CA MET A 77 16.45 10.61 -3.37
C MET A 77 17.79 11.26 -3.00
N ALA A 78 18.86 10.49 -2.93
CA ALA A 78 20.20 11.01 -2.67
C ALA A 78 20.68 11.91 -3.82
N ARG A 79 20.50 11.47 -5.07
CA ARG A 79 20.85 12.27 -6.26
C ARG A 79 20.04 13.55 -6.36
N ALA A 80 18.79 13.53 -5.92
CA ALA A 80 17.91 14.70 -5.88
C ALA A 80 18.24 15.65 -4.71
N GLY A 81 19.18 15.30 -3.84
CA GLY A 81 19.54 16.11 -2.66
C GLY A 81 18.53 16.06 -1.52
N VAL A 82 17.57 15.12 -1.56
CA VAL A 82 16.52 14.99 -0.54
C VAL A 82 17.00 14.18 0.66
N ALA A 83 17.89 13.21 0.42
CA ALA A 83 18.46 12.37 1.47
C ALA A 83 19.99 12.44 1.46
N PRO A 84 20.65 12.45 2.65
CA PRO A 84 22.11 12.38 2.71
C PRO A 84 22.63 11.07 2.09
N PRO A 85 23.61 11.10 1.19
CA PRO A 85 24.11 9.87 0.55
C PRO A 85 24.70 8.84 1.51
N ALA A 86 25.18 9.29 2.67
CA ALA A 86 25.76 8.42 3.70
C ALA A 86 24.73 7.80 4.64
N LEU A 87 23.43 8.11 4.47
CA LEU A 87 22.39 7.58 5.33
C LEU A 87 22.26 6.05 5.13
N ASP A 88 22.24 5.31 6.22
CA ASP A 88 21.99 3.87 6.19
C ASP A 88 20.48 3.61 6.07
N PHE A 89 19.96 3.63 4.85
CA PHE A 89 18.53 3.49 4.56
C PHE A 89 17.99 2.10 4.92
N ARG A 90 18.85 1.08 5.02
CA ARG A 90 18.42 -0.28 5.36
C ARG A 90 17.85 -0.39 6.77
N ARG A 91 18.15 0.58 7.62
CA ARG A 91 17.59 0.65 8.98
C ARG A 91 16.15 1.20 9.01
N ALA A 92 15.65 1.72 7.88
CA ALA A 92 14.33 2.36 7.82
C ALA A 92 13.18 1.37 7.59
N TYR A 93 13.47 0.13 7.22
CA TYR A 93 12.44 -0.84 6.88
C TYR A 93 12.83 -2.26 7.29
N SER A 94 11.83 -3.14 7.31
CA SER A 94 12.02 -4.57 7.54
C SER A 94 11.13 -5.37 6.58
N LEU A 95 11.68 -6.39 5.94
CA LEU A 95 10.95 -7.30 5.06
C LEU A 95 10.35 -8.50 5.81
N ARG A 96 10.53 -8.55 7.12
CA ARG A 96 10.18 -9.70 7.95
C ARG A 96 8.71 -10.08 7.90
N PHE A 97 7.81 -9.11 7.71
CA PHE A 97 6.37 -9.27 7.85
C PHE A 97 5.60 -9.17 6.53
N VAL A 98 6.29 -8.93 5.42
CA VAL A 98 5.69 -8.70 4.09
C VAL A 98 6.16 -9.74 3.08
N ASN A 99 5.71 -9.64 1.83
CA ASN A 99 6.09 -10.52 0.71
C ASN A 99 5.64 -11.98 0.89
N LYS A 100 4.58 -12.21 1.64
CA LYS A 100 4.06 -13.55 1.94
C LYS A 100 2.83 -13.93 1.08
N GLY A 101 2.43 -13.06 0.17
CA GLY A 101 1.27 -13.29 -0.70
C GLY A 101 -0.08 -13.28 0.02
N VAL A 102 -0.16 -12.74 1.23
CA VAL A 102 -1.37 -12.73 2.03
C VAL A 102 -2.48 -11.98 1.30
N GLY A 103 -3.66 -12.60 1.18
CA GLY A 103 -4.85 -11.98 0.58
C GLY A 103 -4.84 -11.85 -0.94
N ILE A 104 -3.83 -12.35 -1.62
CA ILE A 104 -3.66 -12.20 -3.08
C ILE A 104 -4.84 -12.81 -3.85
N GLU A 105 -5.45 -13.86 -3.30
CA GLU A 105 -6.65 -14.52 -3.85
C GLU A 105 -7.89 -13.62 -3.85
N LEU A 106 -7.90 -12.57 -3.02
CA LEU A 106 -9.00 -11.61 -2.95
C LEU A 106 -8.98 -10.60 -4.10
N ARG A 107 -7.86 -10.52 -4.82
CA ARG A 107 -7.75 -9.66 -5.99
C ARG A 107 -8.48 -10.29 -7.17
N PRO A 108 -9.39 -9.55 -7.84
CA PRO A 108 -10.08 -10.09 -9.01
C PRO A 108 -9.09 -10.52 -10.10
N LYS A 109 -9.31 -11.70 -10.65
CA LYS A 109 -8.59 -12.16 -11.84
C LYS A 109 -9.14 -11.42 -13.04
N LYS A 110 -8.25 -10.90 -13.86
CA LYS A 110 -8.62 -10.32 -15.14
C LYS A 110 -8.73 -11.42 -16.19
#